data_e72c624432033dd8a86f5f62438d5c9a
#
_entry.id   e72c624432033dd8a86f5f62438d5c9a
#
_cell.length_a   1.000
_cell.length_b   1.000
_cell.length_c   1.000
_cell.angle_alpha   90.00
_cell.angle_beta   90.00
_cell.angle_gamma   90.00
#
_symmetry.space_group_name_H-M   'P 1'
#
loop_
_entity.id
_entity.type
_entity.pdbx_description
1 polymer ?
#
loop_
_entity_poly.entity_id
_entity_poly.type
_entity_poly.pdbx_seq_one_letter_code
_entity_poly.pdbx_strand_id
1 'polypeptide(L)'
;MSDIKDTVKRLMAMRDLDEIFALEDDTDFATALSSALCDWTNYGEHLDLLSPEAQVFYLCDQLDNEINSDGFVSFIFERYGQWAPETVDALETIGAPQTADILRRAIAMLPDGVCPRDYTQRNDLLFEDEDKYYTAYNALDEEFYAYPDGTLTDLYVTYARDHRDCFSAPEK
;
A
#
# COMPACT_ATOMS: atom_id res chain seq x y z
N MET A 1 2.65 5.57 -27.88
CA MET A 1 2.26 4.37 -27.08
C MET A 1 3.41 3.42 -26.79
N SER A 2 4.43 3.27 -27.66
CA SER A 2 5.64 2.48 -27.37
C SER A 2 6.46 3.10 -26.24
N ASP A 3 6.63 4.41 -26.27
CA ASP A 3 7.50 5.19 -25.36
C ASP A 3 7.08 5.07 -23.85
N ILE A 4 5.79 5.17 -23.55
CA ILE A 4 5.26 5.07 -22.17
C ILE A 4 5.50 3.66 -21.60
N LYS A 5 5.24 2.61 -22.39
CA LYS A 5 5.47 1.23 -21.95
C LYS A 5 6.95 0.94 -21.69
N ASP A 6 7.82 1.52 -22.50
CA ASP A 6 9.27 1.35 -22.34
C ASP A 6 9.76 2.11 -21.09
N THR A 7 9.21 3.30 -20.83
CA THR A 7 9.49 4.07 -19.60
C THR A 7 9.06 3.30 -18.35
N VAL A 8 7.81 2.85 -18.27
CA VAL A 8 7.31 2.07 -17.12
C VAL A 8 8.14 0.81 -16.91
N LYS A 9 8.46 0.07 -17.96
CA LYS A 9 9.31 -1.12 -17.88
C LYS A 9 10.71 -0.80 -17.34
N ARG A 10 11.29 0.33 -17.72
CA ARG A 10 12.58 0.79 -17.20
C ARG A 10 12.49 1.10 -15.71
N LEU A 11 11.49 1.86 -15.28
CA LEU A 11 11.26 2.21 -13.87
C LEU A 11 11.09 0.96 -13.01
N MET A 12 10.24 0.04 -13.44
CA MET A 12 10.00 -1.22 -12.73
C MET A 12 11.22 -2.15 -12.67
N ALA A 13 12.23 -1.92 -13.50
CA ALA A 13 13.48 -2.68 -13.48
C ALA A 13 14.58 -2.04 -12.62
N MET A 14 14.38 -0.80 -12.14
CA MET A 14 15.38 -0.11 -11.31
C MET A 14 15.51 -0.78 -9.94
N ARG A 15 16.75 -0.94 -9.47
CA ARG A 15 17.06 -1.55 -8.16
C ARG A 15 18.14 -0.79 -7.41
N ASP A 16 18.78 0.17 -8.05
CA ASP A 16 19.74 1.08 -7.44
C ASP A 16 19.00 2.23 -6.76
N LEU A 17 19.10 2.31 -5.43
CA LEU A 17 18.41 3.34 -4.66
C LEU A 17 18.89 4.75 -4.97
N ASP A 18 20.16 4.95 -5.29
CA ASP A 18 20.66 6.28 -5.63
C ASP A 18 20.04 6.77 -6.96
N GLU A 19 19.90 5.87 -7.93
CA GLU A 19 19.19 6.19 -9.18
C GLU A 19 17.70 6.43 -8.95
N ILE A 20 17.03 5.64 -8.10
CA ILE A 20 15.61 5.80 -7.78
C ILE A 20 15.37 7.14 -7.07
N PHE A 21 16.16 7.45 -6.05
CA PHE A 21 16.02 8.71 -5.29
C PHE A 21 16.45 9.96 -6.07
N ALA A 22 17.14 9.80 -7.20
CA ALA A 22 17.46 10.89 -8.13
C ALA A 22 16.30 11.22 -9.10
N LEU A 23 15.22 10.43 -9.15
CA LEU A 23 14.04 10.72 -9.95
C LEU A 23 13.31 11.94 -9.37
N GLU A 24 13.04 12.93 -10.23
CA GLU A 24 12.38 14.18 -9.82
C GLU A 24 10.85 14.05 -9.83
N ASP A 25 10.28 13.28 -10.77
CA ASP A 25 8.85 13.04 -10.87
C ASP A 25 8.40 12.04 -9.79
N ASP A 26 7.40 12.43 -8.99
CA ASP A 26 6.94 11.65 -7.85
C ASP A 26 6.24 10.35 -8.24
N THR A 27 5.58 10.30 -9.40
CA THR A 27 4.96 9.08 -9.93
C THR A 27 6.03 8.09 -10.42
N ASP A 28 7.05 8.59 -11.12
CA ASP A 28 8.18 7.78 -11.56
C ASP A 28 8.95 7.23 -10.36
N PHE A 29 9.21 8.07 -9.35
CA PHE A 29 9.85 7.69 -8.09
C PHE A 29 9.05 6.60 -7.36
N ALA A 30 7.76 6.82 -7.12
CA ALA A 30 6.88 5.86 -6.46
C ALA A 30 6.86 4.53 -7.21
N THR A 31 6.71 4.56 -8.54
CA THR A 31 6.70 3.35 -9.38
C THR A 31 8.01 2.55 -9.26
N ALA A 32 9.15 3.23 -9.32
CA ALA A 32 10.46 2.56 -9.24
C ALA A 32 10.73 2.00 -7.85
N LEU A 33 10.46 2.78 -6.80
CA LEU A 33 10.68 2.37 -5.41
C LEU A 33 9.73 1.22 -5.02
N SER A 34 8.44 1.35 -5.32
CA SER A 34 7.44 0.30 -5.09
C SER A 34 7.86 -1.02 -5.73
N SER A 35 8.28 -1.00 -7.00
CA SER A 35 8.74 -2.20 -7.69
C SER A 35 9.98 -2.83 -7.03
N ALA A 36 10.93 -2.02 -6.57
CA ALA A 36 12.11 -2.53 -5.87
C ALA A 36 11.75 -3.19 -4.54
N LEU A 37 10.89 -2.52 -3.74
CA LEU A 37 10.45 -3.05 -2.44
C LEU A 37 9.57 -4.31 -2.59
N CYS A 38 8.70 -4.37 -3.61
CA CYS A 38 7.93 -5.57 -3.93
C CYS A 38 8.83 -6.78 -4.19
N ASP A 39 9.87 -6.62 -5.02
CA ASP A 39 10.81 -7.69 -5.32
C ASP A 39 11.62 -8.13 -4.07
N TRP A 40 12.06 -7.18 -3.27
CA TRP A 40 12.86 -7.47 -2.08
C TRP A 40 12.07 -8.19 -0.99
N THR A 41 10.79 -7.89 -0.87
CA THR A 41 9.90 -8.49 0.13
C THR A 41 9.13 -9.70 -0.37
N ASN A 42 9.33 -10.12 -1.62
CA ASN A 42 8.46 -11.08 -2.29
C ASN A 42 6.97 -10.66 -2.17
N TYR A 43 6.68 -9.43 -2.58
CA TYR A 43 5.33 -8.83 -2.51
C TYR A 43 4.73 -8.81 -1.08
N GLY A 44 5.54 -8.45 -0.10
CA GLY A 44 5.12 -8.26 1.29
C GLY A 44 5.14 -9.53 2.15
N GLU A 45 5.56 -10.69 1.62
CA GLU A 45 5.74 -11.91 2.43
C GLU A 45 6.85 -11.74 3.48
N HIS A 46 7.87 -10.95 3.14
CA HIS A 46 9.05 -10.69 3.97
C HIS A 46 9.17 -9.19 4.28
N LEU A 47 8.11 -8.59 4.80
CA LEU A 47 8.09 -7.16 5.14
C LEU A 47 9.17 -6.80 6.17
N ASP A 48 9.54 -7.73 7.03
CA ASP A 48 10.60 -7.62 8.04
C ASP A 48 12.01 -7.39 7.47
N LEU A 49 12.21 -7.62 6.16
CA LEU A 49 13.46 -7.28 5.47
C LEU A 49 13.64 -5.77 5.26
N LEU A 50 12.58 -4.99 5.37
CA LEU A 50 12.61 -3.55 5.19
C LEU A 50 12.84 -2.82 6.52
N SER A 51 13.51 -1.66 6.47
CA SER A 51 13.53 -0.73 7.62
C SER A 51 12.11 -0.27 7.98
N PRO A 52 11.87 0.20 9.21
CA PRO A 52 10.55 0.72 9.60
C PRO A 52 10.03 1.79 8.65
N GLU A 53 10.90 2.70 8.18
CA GLU A 53 10.55 3.78 7.28
C GLU A 53 10.19 3.26 5.86
N ALA A 54 10.93 2.26 5.38
CA ALA A 54 10.61 1.62 4.10
C ALA A 54 9.31 0.81 4.17
N GLN A 55 8.98 0.22 5.32
CA GLN A 55 7.68 -0.42 5.57
C GLN A 55 6.54 0.59 5.50
N VAL A 56 6.69 1.79 6.10
CA VAL A 56 5.69 2.86 6.04
C VAL A 56 5.37 3.23 4.59
N PHE A 57 6.40 3.52 3.78
CA PHE A 57 6.20 3.80 2.36
C PHE A 57 5.48 2.65 1.67
N TYR A 58 6.00 1.42 1.83
CA TYR A 58 5.47 0.22 1.17
C TYR A 58 4.00 -0.01 1.48
N LEU A 59 3.62 0.04 2.76
CA LEU A 59 2.25 -0.23 3.18
C LEU A 59 1.26 0.81 2.65
N CYS A 60 1.64 2.11 2.65
CA CYS A 60 0.79 3.17 2.11
C CYS A 60 0.67 3.07 0.58
N ASP A 61 1.76 2.79 -0.12
CA ASP A 61 1.77 2.62 -1.57
C ASP A 61 0.93 1.40 -2.01
N GLN A 62 1.05 0.26 -1.31
CA GLN A 62 0.23 -0.91 -1.64
C GLN A 62 -1.25 -0.69 -1.35
N LEU A 63 -1.61 0.01 -0.26
CA LEU A 63 -2.99 0.40 -0.01
C LEU A 63 -3.55 1.27 -1.15
N ASP A 64 -2.81 2.33 -1.51
CA ASP A 64 -3.22 3.27 -2.56
C ASP A 64 -3.43 2.56 -3.91
N ASN A 65 -2.49 1.70 -4.29
CA ASN A 65 -2.57 0.94 -5.53
C ASN A 65 -3.75 -0.05 -5.55
N GLU A 66 -3.95 -0.83 -4.47
CA GLU A 66 -5.03 -1.82 -4.40
C GLU A 66 -6.42 -1.18 -4.39
N ILE A 67 -6.62 -0.12 -3.58
CA ILE A 67 -7.93 0.53 -3.52
C ILE A 67 -8.25 1.23 -4.84
N ASN A 68 -7.28 1.90 -5.47
CA ASN A 68 -7.50 2.53 -6.77
C ASN A 68 -7.74 1.52 -7.91
N SER A 69 -7.31 0.27 -7.77
CA SER A 69 -7.56 -0.80 -8.75
C SER A 69 -8.90 -1.49 -8.53
N ASP A 70 -9.15 -1.99 -7.32
CA ASP A 70 -10.24 -2.93 -7.05
C ASP A 70 -10.95 -2.69 -5.69
N GLY A 71 -10.69 -1.55 -5.02
CA GLY A 71 -11.37 -1.12 -3.79
C GLY A 71 -10.93 -1.84 -2.51
N PHE A 72 -11.60 -1.49 -1.40
CA PHE A 72 -11.31 -2.07 -0.07
C PHE A 72 -11.53 -3.58 0.01
N VAL A 73 -12.44 -4.14 -0.80
CA VAL A 73 -12.63 -5.60 -0.84
C VAL A 73 -11.32 -6.28 -1.25
N SER A 74 -10.67 -5.80 -2.32
CA SER A 74 -9.38 -6.36 -2.74
C SER A 74 -8.31 -6.17 -1.68
N PHE A 75 -8.14 -4.95 -1.15
CA PHE A 75 -7.13 -4.71 -0.13
C PHE A 75 -7.28 -5.60 1.10
N ILE A 76 -8.48 -5.76 1.64
CA ILE A 76 -8.75 -6.52 2.88
C ILE A 76 -8.65 -8.03 2.66
N PHE A 77 -9.25 -8.55 1.59
CA PHE A 77 -9.40 -10.00 1.43
C PHE A 77 -8.26 -10.65 0.65
N GLU A 78 -7.54 -9.88 -0.16
CA GLU A 78 -6.38 -10.37 -0.90
C GLU A 78 -5.07 -10.25 -0.09
N ARG A 79 -3.94 -10.19 -0.77
CA ARG A 79 -2.58 -10.30 -0.21
C ARG A 79 -2.28 -9.34 0.92
N TYR A 80 -2.64 -8.06 0.76
CA TYR A 80 -2.19 -7.01 1.67
C TYR A 80 -3.02 -6.86 2.94
N GLY A 81 -4.20 -7.47 3.01
CA GLY A 81 -5.05 -7.46 4.21
C GLY A 81 -4.36 -8.01 5.46
N GLN A 82 -3.36 -8.88 5.30
CA GLN A 82 -2.55 -9.34 6.45
C GLN A 82 -1.83 -8.20 7.18
N TRP A 83 -1.58 -7.08 6.49
CA TRP A 83 -0.89 -5.90 7.02
C TRP A 83 -1.85 -4.73 7.30
N ALA A 84 -3.16 -4.94 7.25
CA ALA A 84 -4.13 -3.86 7.43
C ALA A 84 -3.96 -3.09 8.75
N PRO A 85 -3.69 -3.70 9.91
CA PRO A 85 -3.43 -2.95 11.15
C PRO A 85 -2.17 -2.09 11.06
N GLU A 86 -1.06 -2.61 10.53
CA GLU A 86 0.19 -1.87 10.35
C GLU A 86 0.04 -0.75 9.33
N THR A 87 -0.81 -0.94 8.31
CA THR A 87 -1.11 0.10 7.32
C THR A 87 -1.85 1.27 7.95
N VAL A 88 -2.72 1.04 8.95
CA VAL A 88 -3.33 2.13 9.73
C VAL A 88 -2.24 2.99 10.40
N ASP A 89 -1.28 2.38 11.07
CA ASP A 89 -0.19 3.09 11.75
C ASP A 89 0.72 3.83 10.75
N ALA A 90 0.96 3.22 9.58
CA ALA A 90 1.73 3.82 8.49
C ALA A 90 1.03 5.08 7.94
N LEU A 91 -0.28 5.04 7.72
CA LEU A 91 -1.07 6.19 7.27
C LEU A 91 -1.02 7.34 8.27
N GLU A 92 -1.12 7.06 9.57
CA GLU A 92 -0.94 8.10 10.60
C GLU A 92 0.47 8.71 10.56
N THR A 93 1.47 7.87 10.34
CA THR A 93 2.89 8.28 10.28
C THR A 93 3.14 9.25 9.13
N ILE A 94 2.53 9.04 7.95
CA ILE A 94 2.68 9.96 6.81
C ILE A 94 1.75 11.18 6.88
N GLY A 95 0.90 11.30 7.91
CA GLY A 95 -0.01 12.43 8.09
C GLY A 95 -1.35 12.27 7.34
N ALA A 96 -1.84 11.03 7.17
CA ALA A 96 -3.13 10.71 6.56
C ALA A 96 -4.16 10.15 7.57
N PRO A 97 -4.54 10.91 8.64
CA PRO A 97 -5.37 10.37 9.71
C PRO A 97 -6.81 10.07 9.28
N GLN A 98 -7.36 10.78 8.29
CA GLN A 98 -8.72 10.53 7.79
C GLN A 98 -8.75 9.22 6.98
N THR A 99 -7.75 8.99 6.15
CA THR A 99 -7.58 7.72 5.43
C THR A 99 -7.33 6.55 6.39
N ALA A 100 -6.55 6.76 7.45
CA ALA A 100 -6.38 5.77 8.52
C ALA A 100 -7.70 5.43 9.22
N ASP A 101 -8.59 6.42 9.45
CA ASP A 101 -9.93 6.18 10.01
C ASP A 101 -10.81 5.35 9.07
N ILE A 102 -10.77 5.63 7.76
CA ILE A 102 -11.49 4.83 6.76
C ILE A 102 -11.05 3.36 6.84
N LEU A 103 -9.73 3.11 6.86
CA LEU A 103 -9.20 1.74 6.96
C LEU A 103 -9.57 1.07 8.30
N ARG A 104 -9.56 1.79 9.44
CA ARG A 104 -10.04 1.25 10.73
C ARG A 104 -11.50 0.82 10.65
N ARG A 105 -12.35 1.62 10.01
CA ARG A 105 -13.77 1.26 9.81
C ARG A 105 -13.91 0.04 8.90
N ALA A 106 -13.08 -0.08 7.86
CA ALA A 106 -13.05 -1.28 7.03
C ALA A 106 -12.70 -2.54 7.85
N ILE A 107 -11.68 -2.47 8.69
CA ILE A 107 -11.29 -3.57 9.60
C ILE A 107 -12.41 -3.88 10.61
N ALA A 108 -13.07 -2.85 11.16
CA ALA A 108 -14.14 -3.01 12.15
C ALA A 108 -15.40 -3.72 11.59
N MET A 109 -15.55 -3.81 10.27
CA MET A 109 -16.64 -4.57 9.63
C MET A 109 -16.41 -6.08 9.64
N LEU A 110 -15.18 -6.52 9.89
CA LEU A 110 -14.84 -7.93 10.02
C LEU A 110 -15.28 -8.48 11.38
N PRO A 111 -15.44 -9.80 11.55
CA PRO A 111 -15.76 -10.41 12.81
C PRO A 111 -14.78 -9.99 13.92
N ASP A 112 -15.31 -9.60 15.06
CA ASP A 112 -14.56 -9.10 16.23
C ASP A 112 -13.69 -7.87 15.96
N GLY A 113 -13.85 -7.20 14.79
CA GLY A 113 -13.03 -6.07 14.37
C GLY A 113 -11.57 -6.45 14.10
N VAL A 114 -11.30 -7.68 13.70
CA VAL A 114 -9.95 -8.21 13.48
C VAL A 114 -9.80 -8.67 12.04
N CYS A 115 -8.76 -8.15 11.36
CA CYS A 115 -8.36 -8.65 10.04
C CYS A 115 -7.42 -9.86 10.22
N PRO A 116 -7.83 -11.08 9.83
CA PRO A 116 -6.97 -12.26 9.96
C PRO A 116 -5.68 -12.13 9.13
N ARG A 117 -4.56 -12.59 9.68
CA ARG A 117 -3.30 -12.66 8.93
C ARG A 117 -3.33 -13.70 7.82
N ASP A 118 -4.03 -14.80 8.06
CA ASP A 118 -4.13 -15.91 7.13
C ASP A 118 -5.06 -15.59 5.96
N TYR A 119 -4.55 -15.75 4.76
CA TYR A 119 -5.27 -15.48 3.52
C TYR A 119 -6.55 -16.33 3.37
N THR A 120 -6.46 -17.63 3.72
CA THR A 120 -7.62 -18.53 3.58
C THR A 120 -8.75 -18.10 4.51
N GLN A 121 -8.43 -17.71 5.76
CA GLN A 121 -9.43 -17.21 6.69
C GLN A 121 -10.12 -15.94 6.18
N ARG A 122 -9.38 -15.01 5.57
CA ARG A 122 -9.98 -13.82 4.97
C ARG A 122 -10.92 -14.16 3.82
N ASN A 123 -10.51 -15.07 2.93
CA ASN A 123 -11.35 -15.51 1.81
C ASN A 123 -12.59 -16.25 2.27
N ASP A 124 -12.48 -17.12 3.28
CA ASP A 124 -13.63 -17.82 3.85
C ASP A 124 -14.68 -16.81 4.36
N LEU A 125 -14.25 -15.73 5.04
CA LEU A 125 -15.13 -14.64 5.47
C LEU A 125 -15.83 -13.94 4.30
N LEU A 126 -15.09 -13.66 3.21
CA LEU A 126 -15.68 -13.05 2.02
C LEU A 126 -16.76 -13.98 1.41
N PHE A 127 -16.47 -15.27 1.24
CA PHE A 127 -17.39 -16.24 0.67
C PHE A 127 -18.63 -16.53 1.53
N GLU A 128 -18.55 -16.31 2.85
CA GLU A 128 -19.70 -16.46 3.73
C GLU A 128 -20.80 -15.41 3.47
N ASP A 129 -20.43 -14.17 3.11
CA ASP A 129 -21.39 -13.09 2.83
C ASP A 129 -20.77 -12.02 1.91
N GLU A 130 -20.52 -12.37 0.67
CA GLU A 130 -19.89 -11.52 -0.34
C GLU A 130 -20.67 -10.21 -0.55
N ASP A 131 -21.99 -10.30 -0.69
CA ASP A 131 -22.87 -9.14 -0.93
C ASP A 131 -22.77 -8.11 0.20
N LYS A 132 -22.63 -8.55 1.45
CA LYS A 132 -22.47 -7.71 2.61
C LYS A 132 -21.18 -6.90 2.51
N TYR A 133 -20.05 -7.55 2.22
CA TYR A 133 -18.76 -6.87 2.17
C TYR A 133 -18.66 -5.91 0.99
N TYR A 134 -19.07 -6.32 -0.22
CA TYR A 134 -19.09 -5.40 -1.36
C TYR A 134 -19.97 -4.18 -1.10
N THR A 135 -21.18 -4.36 -0.54
CA THR A 135 -22.08 -3.25 -0.23
C THR A 135 -21.48 -2.31 0.82
N ALA A 136 -20.90 -2.86 1.88
CA ALA A 136 -20.36 -2.07 2.98
C ALA A 136 -19.09 -1.29 2.57
N TYR A 137 -18.20 -1.92 1.80
CA TYR A 137 -16.94 -1.30 1.41
C TYR A 137 -17.09 -0.28 0.29
N ASN A 138 -18.08 -0.41 -0.61
CA ASN A 138 -18.35 0.60 -1.63
C ASN A 138 -18.49 2.02 -1.05
N ALA A 139 -19.10 2.16 0.14
CA ALA A 139 -19.21 3.47 0.79
C ALA A 139 -17.85 4.01 1.27
N LEU A 140 -16.95 3.13 1.70
CA LEU A 140 -15.59 3.50 2.11
C LEU A 140 -14.70 3.81 0.90
N ASP A 141 -14.90 3.12 -0.23
CA ASP A 141 -14.23 3.43 -1.49
C ASP A 141 -14.54 4.87 -1.94
N GLU A 142 -15.81 5.29 -1.88
CA GLU A 142 -16.22 6.65 -2.22
C GLU A 142 -15.59 7.70 -1.29
N GLU A 143 -15.47 7.39 0.01
CA GLU A 143 -14.79 8.28 0.96
C GLU A 143 -13.28 8.36 0.67
N PHE A 144 -12.65 7.23 0.34
CA PHE A 144 -11.23 7.19 -0.03
C PHE A 144 -10.95 8.00 -1.30
N TYR A 145 -11.77 7.83 -2.34
CA TYR A 145 -11.64 8.55 -3.62
C TYR A 145 -11.91 10.06 -3.50
N ALA A 146 -12.47 10.53 -2.39
CA ALA A 146 -12.55 11.96 -2.09
C ALA A 146 -11.22 12.58 -1.65
N TYR A 147 -10.18 11.75 -1.46
CA TYR A 147 -8.82 12.17 -1.03
C TYR A 147 -8.84 13.05 0.22
N PRO A 148 -9.39 12.58 1.35
CA PRO A 148 -9.67 13.42 2.52
C PRO A 148 -8.44 14.05 3.16
N ASP A 149 -7.26 13.42 3.00
CA ASP A 149 -5.97 13.95 3.47
C ASP A 149 -5.11 14.52 2.32
N GLY A 150 -5.67 14.64 1.11
CA GLY A 150 -4.94 14.94 -0.12
C GLY A 150 -4.44 13.65 -0.79
N THR A 151 -3.60 13.79 -1.80
CA THR A 151 -3.09 12.66 -2.57
C THR A 151 -2.12 11.83 -1.72
N LEU A 152 -2.42 10.56 -1.50
CA LEU A 152 -1.54 9.69 -0.70
C LEU A 152 -0.14 9.59 -1.30
N THR A 153 -0.05 9.57 -2.64
CA THR A 153 1.25 9.55 -3.34
C THR A 153 2.15 10.69 -2.88
N ASP A 154 1.63 11.93 -2.77
CA ASP A 154 2.42 13.09 -2.33
C ASP A 154 2.93 12.89 -0.90
N LEU A 155 2.10 12.32 -0.02
CA LEU A 155 2.43 12.11 1.40
C LEU A 155 3.50 11.05 1.57
N TYR A 156 3.33 9.84 0.99
CA TYR A 156 4.30 8.77 1.19
C TYR A 156 5.59 8.99 0.39
N VAL A 157 5.56 9.69 -0.75
CA VAL A 157 6.78 10.09 -1.48
C VAL A 157 7.57 11.13 -0.70
N THR A 158 6.90 12.17 -0.17
CA THR A 158 7.56 13.16 0.71
C THR A 158 8.20 12.47 1.91
N TYR A 159 7.46 11.58 2.58
CA TYR A 159 7.98 10.81 3.71
C TYR A 159 9.23 9.99 3.33
N ALA A 160 9.21 9.27 2.21
CA ALA A 160 10.35 8.49 1.77
C ALA A 160 11.58 9.35 1.47
N ARG A 161 11.39 10.49 0.80
CA ARG A 161 12.48 11.43 0.49
C ARG A 161 13.13 12.02 1.76
N ASP A 162 12.31 12.37 2.75
CA ASP A 162 12.77 12.90 4.05
C ASP A 162 13.55 11.86 4.87
N HIS A 163 13.30 10.57 4.60
CA HIS A 163 13.94 9.45 5.32
C HIS A 163 14.90 8.64 4.42
N ARG A 164 15.47 9.26 3.37
CA ARG A 164 16.33 8.58 2.38
C ARG A 164 17.37 7.64 3.01
N ASP A 165 18.03 8.08 4.09
CA ASP A 165 19.11 7.35 4.73
C ASP A 165 18.64 6.04 5.43
N CYS A 166 17.34 5.89 5.65
CA CYS A 166 16.74 4.69 6.23
C CYS A 166 16.43 3.61 5.18
N PHE A 167 16.53 3.94 3.89
CA PHE A 167 16.27 2.98 2.81
C PHE A 167 17.56 2.29 2.38
N SER A 168 17.58 0.97 2.49
CA SER A 168 18.68 0.12 2.05
C SER A 168 18.15 -1.17 1.43
N ALA A 169 18.87 -1.70 0.44
CA ALA A 169 18.56 -3.03 -0.07
C ALA A 169 18.87 -4.09 1.01
N PRO A 170 18.03 -5.14 1.15
CA PRO A 170 18.30 -6.24 2.07
C PRO A 170 19.66 -6.89 1.81
N GLU A 171 20.35 -7.27 2.88
CA GLU A 171 21.57 -8.09 2.74
C GLU A 171 21.21 -9.47 2.15
N LYS A 172 22.01 -9.91 1.18
CA LYS A 172 21.80 -11.18 0.46
C LYS A 172 22.21 -12.39 1.32
#